data_7eac5a716b11bceb97615bbcad9d328c
#
_entry.id   7eac5a716b11bceb97615bbcad9d328c
#
_cell.length_a   1.000
_cell.length_b   1.000
_cell.length_c   1.000
_cell.angle_alpha   90.00
_cell.angle_beta   90.00
_cell.angle_gamma   90.00
#
_symmetry.space_group_name_H-M   'P 1'
#
loop_
_entity.id
_entity.type
_entity.pdbx_description
1 polymer ?
#
loop_
_entity_poly.entity_id
_entity_poly.type
_entity_poly.pdbx_seq_one_letter_code
_entity_poly.pdbx_strand_id
1 'polypeptide(L)'
;MPRNNDIKKVLVIGSGPIVIGQAAEFDYAGTQACRSLKEEGVEVCLVNSNPATIMTDKQIADQVYIEPLTLESLKEIIIKEKPDSILPTLGGQAGLNLGMELAECGFLDEQGVRLIGTTAETIFKAEDRQAFKDTMEKIGEPVSYTHLTLPTSDLV
;
A
#
# COMPACT_ATOMS: atom_id res chain seq x y z
N MET A 1 -1.37 22.79 -0.59
CA MET A 1 -1.53 22.53 0.84
C MET A 1 -0.18 22.67 1.50
N PRO A 2 -0.07 23.14 2.76
CA PRO A 2 1.22 23.20 3.42
C PRO A 2 1.78 21.77 3.62
N ARG A 3 3.10 21.65 3.49
CA ARG A 3 3.82 20.39 3.75
C ARG A 3 3.55 19.91 5.18
N ASN A 4 3.35 18.62 5.35
CA ASN A 4 3.33 18.01 6.68
C ASN A 4 4.77 17.81 7.16
N ASN A 5 5.22 18.61 8.11
CA ASN A 5 6.59 18.57 8.64
C ASN A 5 6.88 17.34 9.52
N ASP A 6 5.85 16.56 9.87
CA ASP A 6 6.01 15.34 10.66
C ASP A 6 6.44 14.14 9.80
N ILE A 7 6.36 14.28 8.46
CA ILE A 7 6.80 13.28 7.51
C ILE A 7 8.20 13.64 7.01
N LYS A 8 9.17 12.82 7.37
CA LYS A 8 10.60 13.02 7.02
C LYS A 8 11.14 11.91 6.14
N LYS A 9 10.72 10.66 6.40
CA LYS A 9 11.19 9.49 5.67
C LYS A 9 10.03 8.52 5.40
N VAL A 10 9.82 8.20 4.14
CA VAL A 10 8.72 7.36 3.68
C VAL A 10 9.24 6.09 3.03
N LEU A 11 8.70 4.93 3.42
CA LEU A 11 8.87 3.68 2.70
C LEU A 11 7.74 3.51 1.69
N VAL A 12 8.08 3.48 0.42
CA VAL A 12 7.14 3.21 -0.68
C VAL A 12 7.21 1.74 -1.04
N ILE A 13 6.07 1.07 -1.07
CA ILE A 13 5.98 -0.35 -1.46
C ILE A 13 5.60 -0.40 -2.94
N GLY A 14 6.44 -1.07 -3.75
CA GLY A 14 6.18 -1.29 -5.16
C GLY A 14 5.20 -2.43 -5.40
N SER A 15 4.78 -2.58 -6.66
CA SER A 15 3.75 -3.55 -7.07
C SER A 15 4.27 -4.97 -7.33
N GLY A 16 5.58 -5.18 -7.24
CA GLY A 16 6.17 -6.46 -7.64
C GLY A 16 6.28 -6.62 -9.17
N PRO A 17 6.24 -7.85 -9.67
CA PRO A 17 6.31 -8.12 -11.10
C PRO A 17 5.14 -7.47 -11.86
N ILE A 18 5.43 -6.87 -13.01
CA ILE A 18 4.40 -6.31 -13.88
C ILE A 18 3.67 -7.47 -14.56
N VAL A 19 2.38 -7.61 -14.27
CA VAL A 19 1.49 -8.54 -14.96
C VAL A 19 0.84 -7.79 -16.12
N ILE A 20 0.99 -8.31 -17.33
CA ILE A 20 0.42 -7.71 -18.53
C ILE A 20 -1.10 -7.56 -18.36
N GLY A 21 -1.59 -6.33 -18.49
CA GLY A 21 -2.99 -5.98 -18.33
C GLY A 21 -3.42 -5.54 -16.92
N GLN A 22 -2.54 -5.61 -15.90
CA GLN A 22 -2.92 -5.24 -14.52
C GLN A 22 -2.10 -4.13 -13.87
N ALA A 23 -0.87 -3.89 -14.26
CA ALA A 23 0.03 -3.18 -13.37
C ALA A 23 1.03 -2.20 -14.00
N ALA A 24 0.97 -1.93 -15.28
CA ALA A 24 1.89 -0.99 -15.92
C ALA A 24 1.75 0.44 -15.35
N GLU A 25 0.57 0.81 -14.92
CA GLU A 25 0.26 2.09 -14.29
C GLU A 25 0.88 2.26 -12.89
N PHE A 26 1.05 1.17 -12.14
CA PHE A 26 1.64 1.24 -10.79
C PHE A 26 3.12 1.62 -10.83
N ASP A 27 3.84 1.21 -11.86
CA ASP A 27 5.24 1.60 -12.06
C ASP A 27 5.38 3.12 -12.21
N TYR A 28 4.52 3.71 -13.05
CA TYR A 28 4.51 5.15 -13.24
C TYR A 28 4.02 5.89 -11.98
N ALA A 29 2.92 5.43 -11.39
CA ALA A 29 2.36 6.04 -10.19
C ALA A 29 3.35 6.03 -9.01
N GLY A 30 4.00 4.89 -8.78
CA GLY A 30 5.03 4.77 -7.74
C GLY A 30 6.25 5.66 -7.99
N THR A 31 6.69 5.75 -9.24
CA THR A 31 7.77 6.66 -9.63
C THR A 31 7.40 8.12 -9.37
N GLN A 32 6.19 8.55 -9.77
CA GLN A 32 5.73 9.93 -9.53
C GLN A 32 5.58 10.24 -8.05
N ALA A 33 5.12 9.29 -7.25
CA ALA A 33 5.05 9.48 -5.80
C ALA A 33 6.44 9.69 -5.17
N CYS A 34 7.42 8.87 -5.55
CA CYS A 34 8.79 9.03 -5.08
C CYS A 34 9.35 10.41 -5.45
N ARG A 35 9.11 10.86 -6.68
CA ARG A 35 9.54 12.20 -7.15
C ARG A 35 8.87 13.31 -6.36
N SER A 36 7.54 13.25 -6.19
CA SER A 36 6.80 14.26 -5.43
C SER A 36 7.24 14.34 -3.98
N LEU A 37 7.50 13.19 -3.33
CA LEU A 37 8.02 13.16 -1.97
C LEU A 37 9.41 13.79 -1.89
N LYS A 38 10.30 13.51 -2.84
CA LYS A 38 11.63 14.13 -2.91
C LYS A 38 11.57 15.63 -3.17
N GLU A 39 10.68 16.10 -4.04
CA GLU A 39 10.45 17.53 -4.30
C GLU A 39 10.00 18.27 -3.05
N GLU A 40 9.22 17.61 -2.19
CA GLU A 40 8.84 18.10 -0.87
C GLU A 40 9.97 17.98 0.18
N GLY A 41 11.13 17.44 -0.18
CA GLY A 41 12.28 17.25 0.71
C GLY A 41 12.09 16.12 1.73
N VAL A 42 11.31 15.10 1.37
CA VAL A 42 11.12 13.88 2.16
C VAL A 42 12.11 12.83 1.66
N GLU A 43 12.78 12.15 2.57
CA GLU A 43 13.64 11.01 2.23
C GLU A 43 12.78 9.81 1.81
N VAL A 44 13.13 9.17 0.71
CA VAL A 44 12.33 8.08 0.12
C VAL A 44 13.13 6.80 0.09
N CYS A 45 12.59 5.78 0.74
CA CYS A 45 13.01 4.39 0.56
C CYS A 45 11.98 3.68 -0.31
N LEU A 46 12.44 2.91 -1.27
CA LEU A 46 11.59 2.10 -2.13
C LEU A 46 11.93 0.62 -1.96
N VAL A 47 10.91 -0.22 -1.84
CA VAL A 47 11.04 -1.67 -1.94
C VAL A 47 10.23 -2.19 -3.11
N ASN A 48 10.83 -3.01 -3.95
CA ASN A 48 10.15 -3.69 -5.04
C ASN A 48 10.87 -5.00 -5.36
N SER A 49 10.12 -6.05 -5.66
CA SER A 49 10.70 -7.35 -6.05
C SER A 49 11.12 -7.44 -7.51
N ASN A 50 10.70 -6.47 -8.34
CA ASN A 50 11.04 -6.45 -9.77
C ASN A 50 12.26 -5.54 -10.02
N PRO A 51 13.41 -6.09 -10.45
CA PRO A 51 14.58 -5.27 -10.77
C PRO A 51 14.47 -4.53 -12.10
N ALA A 52 13.51 -4.89 -12.96
CA ALA A 52 13.36 -4.37 -14.32
C ALA A 52 12.34 -3.23 -14.42
N THR A 53 12.11 -2.47 -13.33
CA THR A 53 11.18 -1.35 -13.32
C THR A 53 11.91 -0.01 -13.28
N ILE A 54 11.27 1.05 -13.79
CA ILE A 54 11.78 2.41 -13.67
C ILE A 54 11.84 2.88 -12.19
N MET A 55 11.01 2.29 -11.32
CA MET A 55 10.99 2.60 -9.89
C MET A 55 12.30 2.27 -9.18
N THR A 56 13.05 1.28 -9.66
CA THR A 56 14.31 0.84 -9.08
C THR A 56 15.52 1.65 -9.53
N ASP A 57 15.31 2.69 -10.33
CA ASP A 57 16.36 3.64 -10.67
C ASP A 57 16.81 4.41 -9.41
N LYS A 58 18.12 4.42 -9.15
CA LYS A 58 18.74 5.11 -8.02
C LYS A 58 18.50 6.61 -7.97
N GLN A 59 18.06 7.22 -9.07
CA GLN A 59 17.71 8.64 -9.11
C GLN A 59 16.29 8.92 -8.56
N ILE A 60 15.45 7.89 -8.49
CA ILE A 60 14.04 8.03 -8.11
C ILE A 60 13.86 8.01 -6.61
N ALA A 61 14.54 7.11 -5.90
CA ALA A 61 14.52 7.03 -4.45
C ALA A 61 15.92 7.17 -3.85
N ASP A 62 16.01 7.59 -2.60
CA ASP A 62 17.29 7.74 -1.90
C ASP A 62 17.87 6.37 -1.55
N GLN A 63 17.02 5.41 -1.23
CA GLN A 63 17.37 4.00 -1.04
C GLN A 63 16.42 3.11 -1.83
N VAL A 64 16.97 2.11 -2.51
CA VAL A 64 16.20 1.14 -3.29
C VAL A 64 16.54 -0.27 -2.81
N TYR A 65 15.51 -1.01 -2.41
CA TYR A 65 15.57 -2.39 -2.00
C TYR A 65 14.93 -3.27 -3.06
N ILE A 66 15.73 -4.17 -3.64
CA ILE A 66 15.24 -5.20 -4.57
C ILE A 66 15.15 -6.49 -3.76
N GLU A 67 14.04 -6.65 -3.08
CA GLU A 67 13.78 -7.75 -2.15
C GLU A 67 12.39 -8.35 -2.40
N PRO A 68 12.15 -9.60 -2.03
CA PRO A 68 10.82 -10.17 -2.08
C PRO A 68 9.82 -9.33 -1.29
N LEU A 69 8.63 -9.12 -1.84
CA LEU A 69 7.55 -8.42 -1.14
C LEU A 69 6.88 -9.37 -0.15
N THR A 70 7.55 -9.61 0.97
CA THR A 70 7.09 -10.43 2.09
C THR A 70 7.07 -9.63 3.38
N LEU A 71 6.29 -10.09 4.34
CA LEU A 71 6.18 -9.44 5.65
C LEU A 71 7.55 -9.35 6.35
N GLU A 72 8.34 -10.44 6.27
CA GLU A 72 9.67 -10.54 6.89
C GLU A 72 10.63 -9.51 6.28
N SER A 73 10.74 -9.46 4.95
CA SER A 73 11.62 -8.50 4.26
C SER A 73 11.24 -7.06 4.58
N LEU A 74 9.95 -6.75 4.64
CA LEU A 74 9.49 -5.41 5.00
C LEU A 74 9.82 -5.05 6.44
N LYS A 75 9.67 -5.98 7.39
CA LYS A 75 10.05 -5.76 8.79
C LYS A 75 11.55 -5.47 8.93
N GLU A 76 12.40 -6.22 8.23
CA GLU A 76 13.84 -5.98 8.23
C GLU A 76 14.21 -4.59 7.67
N ILE A 77 13.58 -4.20 6.56
CA ILE A 77 13.79 -2.88 5.96
C ILE A 77 13.32 -1.77 6.90
N ILE A 78 12.16 -1.91 7.52
CA ILE A 78 11.63 -0.92 8.47
C ILE A 78 12.55 -0.76 9.68
N ILE A 79 13.04 -1.85 10.24
CA ILE A 79 13.99 -1.80 11.38
C ILE A 79 15.29 -1.10 10.98
N LYS A 80 15.78 -1.36 9.77
CA LYS A 80 17.04 -0.80 9.27
C LYS A 80 16.91 0.68 8.92
N GLU A 81 15.89 1.05 8.17
CA GLU A 81 15.70 2.38 7.61
C GLU A 81 14.97 3.34 8.55
N LYS A 82 14.16 2.81 9.47
CA LYS A 82 13.38 3.56 10.45
C LYS A 82 12.54 4.67 9.81
N PRO A 83 11.72 4.35 8.79
CA PRO A 83 10.82 5.34 8.21
C PRO A 83 9.79 5.76 9.26
N ASP A 84 9.31 6.99 9.17
CA ASP A 84 8.18 7.45 9.98
C ASP A 84 6.82 7.10 9.37
N SER A 85 6.84 6.78 8.07
CA SER A 85 5.60 6.52 7.33
C SER A 85 5.81 5.47 6.23
N ILE A 86 4.74 4.74 5.90
CA ILE A 86 4.68 3.77 4.79
C ILE A 86 3.57 4.18 3.83
N LEU A 87 3.87 4.11 2.52
CA LEU A 87 2.92 4.35 1.43
C LEU A 87 2.67 3.03 0.67
N PRO A 88 1.62 2.26 1.02
CA PRO A 88 1.33 0.97 0.39
C PRO A 88 0.46 1.07 -0.86
N THR A 89 -0.31 2.15 -1.02
CA THR A 89 -1.38 2.28 -2.01
C THR A 89 -0.91 2.24 -3.46
N LEU A 90 0.35 2.52 -3.72
CA LEU A 90 0.93 2.53 -5.06
C LEU A 90 1.54 1.18 -5.46
N GLY A 91 1.51 0.21 -4.57
CA GLY A 91 1.96 -1.16 -4.79
C GLY A 91 0.87 -2.11 -5.27
N GLY A 92 -0.31 -1.59 -5.65
CA GLY A 92 -1.47 -2.42 -5.99
C GLY A 92 -1.93 -3.29 -4.82
N GLN A 93 -2.63 -4.38 -5.11
CA GLN A 93 -3.16 -5.28 -4.08
C GLN A 93 -2.06 -5.88 -3.19
N ALA A 94 -0.91 -6.20 -3.78
CA ALA A 94 0.22 -6.75 -3.01
C ALA A 94 0.71 -5.75 -1.95
N GLY A 95 0.85 -4.48 -2.32
CA GLY A 95 1.26 -3.43 -1.39
C GLY A 95 0.21 -3.18 -0.29
N LEU A 96 -1.08 -3.14 -0.66
CA LEU A 96 -2.18 -2.96 0.29
C LEU A 96 -2.25 -4.12 1.30
N ASN A 97 -2.18 -5.36 0.85
CA ASN A 97 -2.20 -6.54 1.71
C ASN A 97 -1.05 -6.51 2.72
N LEU A 98 0.17 -6.23 2.26
CA LEU A 98 1.34 -6.12 3.15
C LEU A 98 1.21 -4.97 4.16
N GLY A 99 0.66 -3.83 3.73
CA GLY A 99 0.37 -2.72 4.62
C GLY A 99 -0.63 -3.09 5.71
N MET A 100 -1.67 -3.86 5.35
CA MET A 100 -2.66 -4.39 6.30
C MET A 100 -2.05 -5.39 7.26
N GLU A 101 -1.30 -6.38 6.76
CA GLU A 101 -0.61 -7.38 7.60
C GLU A 101 0.34 -6.74 8.62
N LEU A 102 1.09 -5.71 8.20
CA LEU A 102 1.97 -4.95 9.09
C LEU A 102 1.18 -4.19 10.18
N ALA A 103 0.01 -3.64 9.84
CA ALA A 103 -0.85 -2.96 10.81
C ALA A 103 -1.50 -3.95 11.77
N GLU A 104 -2.06 -5.04 11.28
CA GLU A 104 -2.78 -6.05 12.07
C GLU A 104 -1.87 -6.78 13.06
N CYS A 105 -0.61 -7.04 12.68
CA CYS A 105 0.34 -7.66 13.59
C CYS A 105 0.91 -6.69 14.65
N GLY A 106 0.47 -5.43 14.67
CA GLY A 106 0.91 -4.42 15.64
C GLY A 106 2.33 -3.88 15.42
N PHE A 107 3.03 -4.35 14.40
CA PHE A 107 4.43 -4.00 14.16
C PHE A 107 4.62 -2.51 13.83
N LEU A 108 3.67 -1.91 13.11
CA LEU A 108 3.75 -0.48 12.77
C LEU A 108 3.67 0.39 14.03
N ASP A 109 2.79 0.04 14.97
CA ASP A 109 2.64 0.75 16.24
C ASP A 109 3.91 0.60 17.10
N GLU A 110 4.48 -0.60 17.15
CA GLU A 110 5.73 -0.88 17.88
C GLU A 110 6.91 -0.04 17.35
N GLN A 111 6.98 0.15 16.03
CA GLN A 111 8.04 0.93 15.39
C GLN A 111 7.72 2.42 15.27
N GLY A 112 6.51 2.85 15.63
CA GLY A 112 6.05 4.23 15.49
C GLY A 112 5.87 4.68 14.04
N VAL A 113 5.54 3.75 13.15
CA VAL A 113 5.39 3.99 11.70
C VAL A 113 3.92 4.15 11.33
N ARG A 114 3.60 5.16 10.53
CA ARG A 114 2.23 5.46 10.11
C ARG A 114 1.95 4.99 8.68
N LEU A 115 0.74 4.50 8.43
CA LEU A 115 0.23 4.37 7.07
C LEU A 115 -0.19 5.74 6.54
N ILE A 116 0.30 6.09 5.34
CA ILE A 116 -0.10 7.30 4.64
C ILE A 116 -0.80 6.96 3.31
N GLY A 117 -1.58 7.92 2.78
CA GLY A 117 -2.44 7.70 1.62
C GLY A 117 -3.82 7.19 2.02
N THR A 118 -3.89 6.14 2.82
CA THR A 118 -5.12 5.61 3.40
C THR A 118 -4.85 4.93 4.74
N THR A 119 -5.87 4.84 5.59
CA THR A 119 -5.77 4.17 6.89
C THR A 119 -6.09 2.68 6.76
N ALA A 120 -5.59 1.85 7.68
CA ALA A 120 -5.92 0.43 7.73
C ALA A 120 -7.45 0.20 7.83
N GLU A 121 -8.15 1.00 8.63
CA GLU A 121 -9.62 0.94 8.74
C GLU A 121 -10.31 1.21 7.40
N THR A 122 -9.82 2.19 6.64
CA THR A 122 -10.39 2.52 5.32
C THR A 122 -10.13 1.42 4.30
N ILE A 123 -8.92 0.83 4.31
CA ILE A 123 -8.61 -0.32 3.46
C ILE A 123 -9.54 -1.48 3.78
N PHE A 124 -9.70 -1.83 5.06
CA PHE A 124 -10.61 -2.89 5.49
C PHE A 124 -12.04 -2.66 5.02
N LYS A 125 -12.57 -1.44 5.20
CA LYS A 125 -13.93 -1.10 4.73
C LYS A 125 -14.10 -1.17 3.22
N ALA A 126 -13.04 -0.95 2.46
CA ALA A 126 -13.08 -1.02 1.00
C ALA A 126 -12.95 -2.46 0.47
N GLU A 127 -12.16 -3.30 1.13
CA GLU A 127 -11.84 -4.65 0.67
C GLU A 127 -12.81 -5.71 1.18
N ASP A 128 -13.33 -5.57 2.41
CA ASP A 128 -14.31 -6.49 2.97
C ASP A 128 -15.72 -6.18 2.48
N ARG A 129 -16.37 -7.17 1.87
CA ARG A 129 -17.70 -7.01 1.24
C ARG A 129 -18.77 -6.60 2.24
N GLN A 130 -18.76 -7.17 3.44
CA GLN A 130 -19.76 -6.85 4.45
C GLN A 130 -19.51 -5.47 5.03
N ALA A 131 -18.27 -5.15 5.37
CA ALA A 131 -17.89 -3.84 5.90
C ALA A 131 -18.17 -2.72 4.88
N PHE A 132 -17.93 -2.97 3.59
CA PHE A 132 -18.29 -2.04 2.52
C PHE A 132 -19.81 -1.81 2.46
N LYS A 133 -20.61 -2.89 2.46
CA LYS A 133 -22.07 -2.81 2.46
C LYS A 133 -22.58 -2.01 3.66
N ASP A 134 -22.15 -2.35 4.86
CA ASP A 134 -22.56 -1.68 6.09
C ASP A 134 -22.19 -0.18 6.07
N THR A 135 -21.03 0.13 5.48
CA THR A 135 -20.57 1.52 5.31
C THR A 135 -21.47 2.29 4.35
N MET A 136 -21.85 1.69 3.22
CA MET A 136 -22.75 2.33 2.23
C MET A 136 -24.15 2.53 2.81
N GLU A 137 -24.71 1.53 3.47
CA GLU A 137 -25.99 1.63 4.16
C GLU A 137 -25.98 2.76 5.20
N LYS A 138 -24.91 2.88 5.95
CA LYS A 138 -24.75 3.91 7.00
C LYS A 138 -24.72 5.34 6.44
N ILE A 139 -24.18 5.53 5.25
CA ILE A 139 -24.18 6.84 4.57
C ILE A 139 -25.39 7.07 3.67
N GLY A 140 -26.31 6.08 3.57
CA GLY A 140 -27.54 6.17 2.81
C GLY A 140 -27.37 5.97 1.31
N GLU A 141 -26.26 5.38 0.86
CA GLU A 141 -26.02 5.10 -0.54
C GLU A 141 -26.51 3.69 -0.92
N PRO A 142 -27.23 3.56 -2.05
CA PRO A 142 -27.73 2.28 -2.49
C PRO A 142 -26.60 1.37 -2.98
N VAL A 143 -26.54 0.17 -2.45
CA VAL A 143 -25.60 -0.87 -2.91
C VAL A 143 -26.33 -1.88 -3.77
N SER A 144 -25.73 -2.26 -4.91
CA SER A 144 -26.21 -3.39 -5.69
C SER A 144 -26.29 -4.62 -4.81
N TYR A 145 -27.47 -5.24 -4.76
CA TYR A 145 -27.67 -6.39 -3.90
C TYR A 145 -26.89 -7.60 -4.44
N THR A 146 -25.81 -7.94 -3.76
CA THR A 146 -25.10 -9.20 -3.97
C THR A 146 -25.31 -10.08 -2.76
N HIS A 147 -25.89 -11.26 -2.95
CA HIS A 147 -25.92 -12.27 -1.91
C HIS A 147 -24.47 -12.69 -1.57
N LEU A 148 -24.15 -12.72 -0.29
CA LEU A 148 -22.84 -13.22 0.18
C LEU A 148 -22.70 -14.74 -0.03
N THR A 149 -23.82 -15.43 -0.25
CA THR A 149 -23.88 -16.85 -0.60
C THR A 149 -24.80 -17.04 -1.79
N LEU A 150 -24.36 -17.82 -2.77
CA LEU A 150 -25.28 -18.33 -3.79
C LEU A 150 -26.35 -19.20 -3.12
N PRO A 151 -27.64 -19.03 -3.43
CA PRO A 151 -28.64 -19.95 -2.98
C PRO A 151 -28.30 -21.34 -3.53
N THR A 152 -28.03 -22.30 -2.65
CA THR A 152 -27.72 -23.70 -3.00
C THR A 152 -28.97 -24.51 -3.35
N SER A 153 -30.11 -23.89 -3.54
CA SER A 153 -31.39 -24.56 -3.75
C SER A 153 -31.62 -25.08 -5.17
N ASP A 154 -30.74 -24.81 -6.13
CA ASP A 154 -31.00 -25.16 -7.54
C ASP A 154 -30.02 -26.21 -8.12
N LEU A 155 -29.48 -27.08 -7.28
CA LEU A 155 -28.79 -28.27 -7.71
C LEU A 155 -29.67 -29.50 -7.45
N VAL A 156 -30.67 -29.72 -8.31
CA VAL A 156 -31.35 -31.02 -8.52
C VAL A 156 -31.25 -31.35 -9.99
#